data_84fac4c241276d1b47e115afa0a3b137
#
_entry.id   84fac4c241276d1b47e115afa0a3b137
#
_cell.length_a   1.000
_cell.length_b   1.000
_cell.length_c   1.000
_cell.angle_alpha   90.00
_cell.angle_beta   90.00
_cell.angle_gamma   90.00
#
_symmetry.space_group_name_H-M   'P 1'
#
loop_
_entity.id
_entity.type
_entity.pdbx_description
1 polymer ?
#
loop_
_entity_poly.entity_id
_entity_poly.type
_entity_poly.pdbx_seq_one_letter_code
_entity_poly.pdbx_strand_id
1 'polypeptide(L)'
;DWTWDEFADVLIGVKQYMVEQGMCGENDYIWSDMWCGQTSGYGQGGNLLKLLGASYDINTGWAITTNYGLVYDADSDSFVDGSVSDKYKQAYTVLQKLVQNKVLDPETWTQDDDTALNKFYRGETAIMSTNRAQYAVQDAKVKEQLGEGNYELYRILTPIGTSDYQAENQRLECGIMISSNALNALGEDEFIKMMRFVDWLWYSDEGLTLTKWGKEGETYTVTDGAYSLTPGYYCKGLSIGQTSDDQVDLREELGYACGNFMYSGNTELLTSNLPENLRDFYDRHGQYRQLRTPEPAGNPTKKQK
;
A
#
# COMPACT_ATOMS: atom_id res chain seq x y z
N ASP A 1 -11.89 -9.64 14.28
CA ASP A 1 -12.01 -8.75 13.13
C ASP A 1 -12.98 -7.63 13.48
N TRP A 2 -12.74 -6.41 13.06
CA TRP A 2 -13.54 -5.23 13.43
C TRP A 2 -14.28 -4.66 12.24
N THR A 3 -15.49 -4.19 12.48
CA THR A 3 -16.15 -3.26 11.59
C THR A 3 -15.57 -1.85 11.76
N TRP A 4 -15.77 -0.99 10.77
CA TRP A 4 -15.36 0.41 10.88
C TRP A 4 -16.06 1.16 12.02
N ASP A 5 -17.31 0.80 12.33
CA ASP A 5 -18.03 1.40 13.46
C ASP A 5 -17.44 1.00 14.81
N GLU A 6 -17.15 -0.30 15.00
CA GLU A 6 -16.49 -0.81 16.21
C GLU A 6 -15.08 -0.22 16.36
N PHE A 7 -14.33 -0.15 15.27
CA PHE A 7 -13.00 0.46 15.26
C PHE A 7 -13.06 1.94 15.64
N ALA A 8 -14.03 2.70 15.10
CA ALA A 8 -14.22 4.10 15.44
C ALA A 8 -14.56 4.25 16.94
N ASP A 9 -15.42 3.39 17.52
CA ASP A 9 -15.76 3.43 18.94
C ASP A 9 -14.57 3.13 19.84
N VAL A 10 -13.75 2.15 19.46
CA VAL A 10 -12.49 1.86 20.17
C VAL A 10 -11.55 3.06 20.13
N LEU A 11 -11.37 3.70 18.96
CA LEU A 11 -10.50 4.86 18.83
C LEU A 11 -10.99 6.08 19.62
N ILE A 12 -12.30 6.28 19.71
CA ILE A 12 -12.90 7.32 20.56
C ILE A 12 -12.57 7.02 22.03
N GLY A 13 -12.68 5.76 22.46
CA GLY A 13 -12.28 5.34 23.82
C GLY A 13 -10.78 5.52 24.07
N VAL A 14 -9.92 5.19 23.09
CA VAL A 14 -8.48 5.45 23.17
C VAL A 14 -8.19 6.94 23.31
N LYS A 15 -8.84 7.79 22.52
CA LYS A 15 -8.70 9.25 22.63
C LYS A 15 -9.07 9.76 24.04
N GLN A 16 -10.20 9.32 24.57
CA GLN A 16 -10.63 9.68 25.93
C GLN A 16 -9.61 9.25 26.98
N TYR A 17 -9.14 8.01 26.90
CA TYR A 17 -8.09 7.49 27.79
C TYR A 17 -6.80 8.33 27.72
N MET A 18 -6.34 8.68 26.52
CA MET A 18 -5.13 9.50 26.32
C MET A 18 -5.29 10.89 26.97
N VAL A 19 -6.47 11.50 26.87
CA VAL A 19 -6.76 12.78 27.52
C VAL A 19 -6.75 12.63 29.05
N GLU A 20 -7.39 11.60 29.58
CA GLU A 20 -7.43 11.32 31.04
C GLU A 20 -6.04 11.06 31.63
N GLN A 21 -5.15 10.43 30.84
CA GLN A 21 -3.76 10.18 31.24
C GLN A 21 -2.84 11.39 31.00
N GLY A 22 -3.34 12.48 30.44
CA GLY A 22 -2.54 13.67 30.10
C GLY A 22 -1.54 13.45 28.94
N MET A 23 -1.77 12.42 28.13
CA MET A 23 -0.93 12.11 26.95
C MET A 23 -1.24 13.02 25.76
N CYS A 24 -2.44 13.58 25.68
CA CYS A 24 -2.84 14.59 24.70
C CYS A 24 -3.90 15.51 25.30
N GLY A 25 -4.10 16.69 24.68
CA GLY A 25 -5.16 17.63 25.05
C GLY A 25 -6.54 17.24 24.46
N GLU A 26 -7.59 17.81 24.98
CA GLU A 26 -8.97 17.57 24.50
C GLU A 26 -9.15 17.90 23.00
N ASN A 27 -8.43 18.93 22.52
CA ASN A 27 -8.52 19.40 21.15
C ASN A 27 -7.51 18.76 20.18
N ASP A 28 -6.58 17.95 20.68
CA ASP A 28 -5.61 17.25 19.85
C ASP A 28 -6.26 16.09 19.14
N TYR A 29 -5.69 15.70 18.01
CA TYR A 29 -6.10 14.54 17.21
C TYR A 29 -5.10 13.42 17.37
N ILE A 30 -5.56 12.15 17.36
CA ILE A 30 -4.70 10.98 17.50
C ILE A 30 -4.45 10.24 16.19
N TRP A 31 -5.04 10.68 15.11
CA TRP A 31 -4.86 10.16 13.75
C TRP A 31 -4.72 11.31 12.77
N SER A 32 -3.59 11.41 12.12
CA SER A 32 -3.34 12.34 11.02
C SER A 32 -2.68 11.55 9.90
N ASP A 33 -3.22 11.58 8.68
CA ASP A 33 -2.81 10.65 7.64
C ASP A 33 -2.01 11.32 6.53
N MET A 34 -1.08 10.56 5.94
CA MET A 34 -0.31 10.96 4.78
C MET A 34 -1.03 10.59 3.47
N TRP A 35 -0.58 11.14 2.36
CA TRP A 35 -1.09 10.91 1.00
C TRP A 35 -2.56 11.31 0.79
N CYS A 36 -3.08 12.15 1.65
CA CYS A 36 -4.47 12.59 1.61
C CYS A 36 -4.61 14.05 1.19
N GLY A 37 -3.61 14.88 1.45
CA GLY A 37 -3.64 16.32 1.19
C GLY A 37 -3.57 16.70 -0.29
N GLN A 38 -3.92 17.93 -0.60
CA GLN A 38 -3.91 18.48 -1.97
C GLN A 38 -2.49 18.58 -2.56
N THR A 39 -1.49 18.72 -1.70
CA THR A 39 -0.08 18.83 -2.08
C THR A 39 0.62 17.47 -2.19
N SER A 40 -0.06 16.40 -1.78
CA SER A 40 0.44 15.07 -2.01
C SER A 40 0.48 14.79 -3.51
N GLY A 41 1.60 14.30 -4.02
CA GLY A 41 1.74 13.95 -5.44
C GLY A 41 0.81 12.85 -5.92
N TYR A 42 0.02 12.28 -5.03
CA TYR A 42 -0.89 11.15 -5.26
C TYR A 42 -2.37 11.54 -5.31
N GLY A 43 -2.69 12.82 -5.16
CA GLY A 43 -4.06 13.32 -5.24
C GLY A 43 -4.86 13.19 -3.94
N GLN A 44 -6.07 13.69 -3.98
CA GLN A 44 -6.94 13.78 -2.82
C GLN A 44 -7.40 12.41 -2.32
N GLY A 45 -7.30 12.20 -1.02
CA GLY A 45 -7.88 11.06 -0.33
C GLY A 45 -7.01 9.81 -0.24
N GLY A 46 -5.90 9.76 -0.91
CA GLY A 46 -4.82 8.79 -0.77
C GLY A 46 -5.18 7.38 -0.28
N ASN A 47 -4.34 6.88 0.61
CA ASN A 47 -4.40 5.50 1.08
C ASN A 47 -5.58 5.26 2.04
N LEU A 48 -5.86 6.19 2.95
CA LEU A 48 -6.97 6.05 3.90
C LEU A 48 -8.31 5.84 3.19
N LEU A 49 -8.62 6.69 2.21
CA LEU A 49 -9.88 6.55 1.48
C LEU A 49 -9.90 5.32 0.57
N LYS A 50 -8.75 4.88 0.07
CA LYS A 50 -8.65 3.61 -0.67
C LYS A 50 -9.00 2.41 0.20
N LEU A 51 -8.46 2.35 1.42
CA LEU A 51 -8.78 1.31 2.41
C LEU A 51 -10.28 1.32 2.78
N LEU A 52 -10.80 2.51 3.07
CA LEU A 52 -12.23 2.69 3.37
C LEU A 52 -13.10 2.27 2.18
N GLY A 53 -12.72 2.69 0.96
CA GLY A 53 -13.44 2.36 -0.26
C GLY A 53 -13.57 0.87 -0.49
N ALA A 54 -12.50 0.10 -0.30
CA ALA A 54 -12.54 -1.35 -0.40
C ALA A 54 -13.52 -1.98 0.60
N SER A 55 -13.55 -1.47 1.83
CA SER A 55 -14.42 -1.97 2.89
C SER A 55 -15.91 -1.71 2.63
N TYR A 56 -16.24 -0.74 1.79
CA TYR A 56 -17.63 -0.39 1.45
C TYR A 56 -17.98 -0.69 -0.02
N ASP A 57 -17.06 -1.30 -0.76
CA ASP A 57 -17.23 -1.59 -2.20
C ASP A 57 -17.60 -0.33 -3.00
N ILE A 58 -16.80 0.72 -2.79
CA ILE A 58 -16.91 1.99 -3.49
C ILE A 58 -15.54 2.41 -4.04
N ASN A 59 -15.53 3.23 -5.08
CA ASN A 59 -14.32 3.82 -5.62
C ASN A 59 -14.04 5.17 -4.96
N THR A 60 -12.97 5.24 -4.18
CA THR A 60 -12.54 6.46 -3.50
C THR A 60 -11.02 6.46 -3.33
N GLY A 61 -10.44 7.58 -2.92
CA GLY A 61 -9.00 7.74 -2.87
C GLY A 61 -8.38 7.70 -4.26
N TRP A 62 -7.32 6.95 -4.43
CA TRP A 62 -6.63 6.85 -5.72
C TRP A 62 -7.49 6.24 -6.84
N ALA A 63 -8.52 5.49 -6.52
CA ALA A 63 -9.42 4.92 -7.52
C ALA A 63 -10.33 5.96 -8.19
N ILE A 64 -10.64 7.08 -7.54
CA ILE A 64 -11.47 8.16 -8.11
C ILE A 64 -10.86 8.75 -9.39
N THR A 65 -9.55 8.83 -9.49
CA THR A 65 -8.87 9.44 -10.64
C THR A 65 -9.08 8.67 -11.94
N THR A 66 -9.42 7.40 -11.85
CA THR A 66 -9.60 6.53 -13.01
C THR A 66 -11.06 6.37 -13.43
N ASN A 67 -11.99 6.32 -12.49
CA ASN A 67 -13.38 5.91 -12.77
C ASN A 67 -14.44 6.99 -12.46
N TYR A 68 -14.03 8.22 -12.13
CA TYR A 68 -14.96 9.37 -11.92
C TYR A 68 -16.12 9.08 -10.94
N GLY A 69 -15.88 8.24 -9.92
CA GLY A 69 -16.92 7.84 -8.96
C GLY A 69 -17.83 6.71 -9.44
N LEU A 70 -17.64 6.22 -10.66
CA LEU A 70 -18.35 5.03 -11.15
C LEU A 70 -17.82 3.78 -10.47
N VAL A 71 -18.72 2.88 -10.12
CA VAL A 71 -18.44 1.56 -9.55
C VAL A 71 -19.00 0.50 -10.50
N TYR A 72 -18.21 -0.51 -10.80
CA TYR A 72 -18.70 -1.66 -11.54
C TYR A 72 -19.50 -2.56 -10.61
N ASP A 73 -20.77 -2.73 -10.94
CA ASP A 73 -21.65 -3.68 -10.29
C ASP A 73 -21.65 -5.00 -11.10
N ALA A 74 -21.02 -6.02 -10.53
CA ALA A 74 -20.87 -7.31 -11.19
C ALA A 74 -22.21 -8.07 -11.35
N ASP A 75 -23.17 -7.79 -10.48
CA ASP A 75 -24.48 -8.47 -10.54
C ASP A 75 -25.33 -7.95 -11.70
N SER A 76 -25.26 -6.66 -11.99
CA SER A 76 -25.97 -6.05 -13.11
C SER A 76 -25.12 -5.91 -14.37
N ASP A 77 -23.84 -6.33 -14.34
CA ASP A 77 -22.85 -6.15 -15.43
C ASP A 77 -22.86 -4.71 -15.97
N SER A 78 -22.85 -3.73 -15.06
CA SER A 78 -22.97 -2.33 -15.43
C SER A 78 -22.17 -1.41 -14.50
N PHE A 79 -21.84 -0.21 -15.00
CA PHE A 79 -21.27 0.86 -14.17
C PHE A 79 -22.40 1.69 -13.56
N VAL A 80 -22.35 1.86 -12.25
CA VAL A 80 -23.29 2.67 -11.49
C VAL A 80 -22.58 3.86 -10.86
N ASP A 81 -23.30 4.96 -10.66
CA ASP A 81 -22.75 6.11 -9.92
C ASP A 81 -22.73 5.78 -8.43
N GLY A 82 -21.53 5.45 -7.93
CA GLY A 82 -21.32 5.12 -6.54
C GLY A 82 -21.47 6.32 -5.60
N SER A 83 -21.25 7.55 -6.09
CA SER A 83 -21.20 8.76 -5.25
C SER A 83 -22.53 9.10 -4.56
N VAL A 84 -23.65 8.63 -5.08
CA VAL A 84 -24.99 8.81 -4.51
C VAL A 84 -25.52 7.57 -3.77
N SER A 85 -24.66 6.54 -3.61
CA SER A 85 -25.07 5.27 -2.98
C SER A 85 -25.09 5.38 -1.45
N ASP A 86 -25.90 4.52 -0.82
CA ASP A 86 -25.90 4.37 0.63
C ASP A 86 -24.54 3.89 1.18
N LYS A 87 -23.76 3.15 0.40
CA LYS A 87 -22.41 2.72 0.74
C LYS A 87 -21.47 3.92 0.95
N TYR A 88 -21.53 4.90 0.05
CA TYR A 88 -20.79 6.16 0.20
C TYR A 88 -21.20 6.92 1.46
N LYS A 89 -22.50 7.06 1.69
CA LYS A 89 -23.01 7.71 2.87
C LYS A 89 -22.53 7.03 4.15
N GLN A 90 -22.57 5.71 4.22
CA GLN A 90 -22.08 4.95 5.38
C GLN A 90 -20.59 5.16 5.60
N ALA A 91 -19.76 5.03 4.56
CA ALA A 91 -18.32 5.23 4.63
C ALA A 91 -17.96 6.64 5.16
N TYR A 92 -18.58 7.67 4.60
CA TYR A 92 -18.30 9.05 5.03
C TYR A 92 -18.90 9.38 6.41
N THR A 93 -19.96 8.69 6.83
CA THR A 93 -20.49 8.81 8.19
C THR A 93 -19.47 8.36 9.23
N VAL A 94 -18.73 7.29 8.96
CA VAL A 94 -17.63 6.84 9.84
C VAL A 94 -16.53 7.91 9.92
N LEU A 95 -16.08 8.46 8.79
CA LEU A 95 -15.08 9.54 8.80
C LEU A 95 -15.58 10.75 9.58
N GLN A 96 -16.83 11.15 9.40
CA GLN A 96 -17.45 12.24 10.13
C GLN A 96 -17.44 11.96 11.65
N LYS A 97 -17.79 10.75 12.06
CA LYS A 97 -17.75 10.30 13.46
C LYS A 97 -16.33 10.43 14.04
N LEU A 98 -15.32 10.00 13.33
CA LEU A 98 -13.92 10.11 13.75
C LEU A 98 -13.46 11.58 13.90
N VAL A 99 -13.79 12.43 12.93
CA VAL A 99 -13.44 13.86 12.98
C VAL A 99 -14.17 14.58 14.12
N GLN A 100 -15.47 14.35 14.28
CA GLN A 100 -16.28 15.00 15.33
C GLN A 100 -15.82 14.63 16.74
N ASN A 101 -15.29 13.43 16.93
CA ASN A 101 -14.76 12.98 18.21
C ASN A 101 -13.24 13.21 18.40
N LYS A 102 -12.63 14.08 17.57
CA LYS A 102 -11.21 14.42 17.67
C LYS A 102 -10.25 13.23 17.54
N VAL A 103 -10.68 12.20 16.82
CA VAL A 103 -9.82 11.06 16.47
C VAL A 103 -9.05 11.37 15.21
N LEU A 104 -9.74 11.63 14.08
CA LEU A 104 -9.13 11.92 12.79
C LEU A 104 -9.02 13.42 12.58
N ASP A 105 -7.80 13.88 12.34
CA ASP A 105 -7.45 15.25 12.09
C ASP A 105 -8.01 15.71 10.72
N PRO A 106 -8.88 16.74 10.67
CA PRO A 106 -9.40 17.27 9.41
C PRO A 106 -8.30 17.90 8.54
N GLU A 107 -7.15 18.30 9.08
CA GLU A 107 -6.01 18.76 8.31
C GLU A 107 -5.42 17.66 7.42
N THR A 108 -5.73 16.39 7.68
CA THR A 108 -5.37 15.25 6.83
C THR A 108 -5.59 15.53 5.33
N TRP A 109 -6.64 16.27 4.98
CA TRP A 109 -6.95 16.59 3.56
C TRP A 109 -6.34 17.89 3.05
N THR A 110 -5.64 18.65 3.87
CA THR A 110 -5.08 19.97 3.49
C THR A 110 -3.59 20.09 3.76
N GLN A 111 -3.04 19.30 4.68
CA GLN A 111 -1.62 19.28 5.02
C GLN A 111 -0.79 18.53 3.96
N ASP A 112 0.52 18.75 3.99
CA ASP A 112 1.46 17.92 3.25
C ASP A 112 1.80 16.61 3.97
N ASP A 113 2.42 15.68 3.24
CA ASP A 113 2.76 14.36 3.77
C ASP A 113 3.80 14.44 4.90
N ASP A 114 4.76 15.36 4.80
CA ASP A 114 5.81 15.55 5.82
C ASP A 114 5.20 16.03 7.15
N THR A 115 4.19 16.87 7.11
CA THR A 115 3.46 17.32 8.30
C THR A 115 2.78 16.15 9.01
N ALA A 116 2.07 15.30 8.27
CA ALA A 116 1.43 14.10 8.82
C ALA A 116 2.45 13.13 9.41
N LEU A 117 3.53 12.85 8.66
CA LEU A 117 4.61 11.95 9.07
C LEU A 117 5.30 12.45 10.34
N ASN A 118 5.60 13.74 10.43
CA ASN A 118 6.25 14.32 11.60
C ASN A 118 5.38 14.28 12.85
N LYS A 119 4.06 14.47 12.74
CA LYS A 119 3.12 14.24 13.86
C LYS A 119 3.24 12.81 14.39
N PHE A 120 3.27 11.83 13.49
CA PHE A 120 3.40 10.41 13.82
C PHE A 120 4.77 10.08 14.44
N TYR A 121 5.86 10.54 13.84
CA TYR A 121 7.21 10.25 14.33
C TYR A 121 7.47 10.80 15.74
N ARG A 122 6.87 11.93 16.09
CA ARG A 122 6.97 12.54 17.43
C ARG A 122 5.97 11.97 18.44
N GLY A 123 5.13 11.01 18.03
CA GLY A 123 4.11 10.43 18.90
C GLY A 123 2.94 11.37 19.20
N GLU A 124 2.77 12.46 18.46
CA GLU A 124 1.61 13.35 18.57
C GLU A 124 0.35 12.66 18.05
N THR A 125 0.51 11.78 17.07
CA THR A 125 -0.57 10.90 16.58
C THR A 125 -0.16 9.44 16.73
N ALA A 126 -1.13 8.56 16.98
CA ALA A 126 -0.92 7.15 17.27
C ALA A 126 -1.25 6.23 16.08
N ILE A 127 -1.89 6.77 15.03
CA ILE A 127 -2.41 5.97 13.92
C ILE A 127 -2.04 6.63 12.60
N MET A 128 -1.70 5.78 11.62
CA MET A 128 -1.45 6.20 10.25
C MET A 128 -1.77 5.05 9.31
N SER A 129 -2.39 5.33 8.17
CA SER A 129 -2.46 4.37 7.08
C SER A 129 -1.11 4.31 6.36
N THR A 130 -0.67 3.12 6.01
CA THR A 130 0.63 2.95 5.38
C THR A 130 0.63 1.76 4.42
N ASN A 131 1.70 1.58 3.69
CA ASN A 131 1.97 0.39 2.92
C ASN A 131 3.22 -0.33 3.45
N ARG A 132 3.45 -1.52 2.93
CA ARG A 132 4.58 -2.36 3.32
C ARG A 132 5.94 -1.67 3.18
N ALA A 133 6.16 -0.97 2.06
CA ALA A 133 7.46 -0.34 1.77
C ALA A 133 7.79 0.81 2.74
N GLN A 134 6.77 1.49 3.23
CA GLN A 134 6.93 2.62 4.15
C GLN A 134 7.06 2.19 5.62
N TYR A 135 6.56 1.01 5.98
CA TYR A 135 6.54 0.60 7.39
C TYR A 135 7.92 0.63 8.05
N ALA A 136 8.93 0.04 7.41
CA ALA A 136 10.29 0.02 7.97
C ALA A 136 10.93 1.41 8.08
N VAL A 137 10.62 2.30 7.12
CA VAL A 137 11.08 3.70 7.16
C VAL A 137 10.43 4.43 8.32
N GLN A 138 9.13 4.25 8.50
CA GLN A 138 8.39 4.86 9.60
C GLN A 138 8.85 4.35 10.96
N ASP A 139 9.03 3.04 11.11
CA ASP A 139 9.55 2.43 12.35
C ASP A 139 10.93 2.98 12.72
N ALA A 140 11.85 3.08 11.75
CA ALA A 140 13.15 3.67 11.97
C ALA A 140 13.07 5.14 12.40
N LYS A 141 12.16 5.92 11.83
CA LYS A 141 11.95 7.33 12.18
C LYS A 141 11.30 7.51 13.56
N VAL A 142 10.32 6.68 13.90
CA VAL A 142 9.73 6.68 15.25
C VAL A 142 10.80 6.32 16.30
N LYS A 143 11.63 5.30 16.01
CA LYS A 143 12.75 4.93 16.88
C LYS A 143 13.76 6.06 17.06
N GLU A 144 14.08 6.80 16.00
CA GLU A 144 14.97 7.97 16.05
C GLU A 144 14.42 9.08 16.98
N GLN A 145 13.10 9.33 16.93
CA GLN A 145 12.44 10.41 17.66
C GLN A 145 12.08 10.06 19.11
N LEU A 146 11.54 8.87 19.33
CA LEU A 146 11.03 8.45 20.64
C LEU A 146 12.02 7.60 21.43
N GLY A 147 13.00 7.00 20.78
CA GLY A 147 13.95 6.06 21.38
C GLY A 147 13.43 4.61 21.40
N GLU A 148 14.37 3.69 21.36
CA GLU A 148 14.08 2.26 21.42
C GLU A 148 13.43 1.88 22.75
N GLY A 149 12.38 1.06 22.70
CA GLY A 149 11.65 0.59 23.88
C GLY A 149 10.62 1.56 24.46
N ASN A 150 10.49 2.77 23.89
CA ASN A 150 9.51 3.76 24.32
C ASN A 150 8.21 3.73 23.47
N TYR A 151 8.13 2.85 22.49
CA TYR A 151 6.96 2.69 21.63
C TYR A 151 6.86 1.25 21.15
N GLU A 152 5.66 0.88 20.69
CA GLU A 152 5.39 -0.35 19.95
C GLU A 152 4.49 -0.03 18.76
N LEU A 153 4.81 -0.59 17.59
CA LEU A 153 4.00 -0.45 16.38
C LEU A 153 3.25 -1.74 16.08
N TYR A 154 1.94 -1.63 15.97
CA TYR A 154 1.06 -2.73 15.62
C TYR A 154 0.45 -2.54 14.24
N ARG A 155 0.38 -3.62 13.47
CA ARG A 155 -0.35 -3.65 12.19
C ARG A 155 -1.77 -4.12 12.44
N ILE A 156 -2.71 -3.32 12.02
CA ILE A 156 -4.14 -3.58 12.17
C ILE A 156 -4.68 -3.99 10.80
N LEU A 157 -5.44 -5.09 10.76
CA LEU A 157 -6.21 -5.44 9.56
C LEU A 157 -7.19 -4.30 9.27
N THR A 158 -7.33 -3.93 8.00
CA THR A 158 -8.32 -2.93 7.59
C THR A 158 -9.69 -3.37 8.09
N PRO A 159 -10.43 -2.52 8.85
CA PRO A 159 -11.77 -2.87 9.31
C PRO A 159 -12.69 -3.15 8.13
N ILE A 160 -13.71 -3.97 8.35
CA ILE A 160 -14.74 -4.28 7.35
C ILE A 160 -15.89 -3.26 7.43
N GLY A 161 -16.54 -3.03 6.29
CA GLY A 161 -17.75 -2.22 6.19
C GLY A 161 -18.93 -3.07 5.70
N THR A 162 -19.52 -2.68 4.58
CA THR A 162 -20.51 -3.51 3.88
C THR A 162 -19.87 -4.63 3.08
N SER A 163 -18.57 -4.61 2.90
CA SER A 163 -17.78 -5.65 2.28
C SER A 163 -16.46 -5.87 3.05
N ASP A 164 -15.81 -6.97 2.73
CA ASP A 164 -14.52 -7.39 3.28
C ASP A 164 -13.43 -7.44 2.21
N TYR A 165 -13.53 -6.59 1.20
CA TYR A 165 -12.57 -6.57 0.09
C TYR A 165 -11.20 -6.02 0.51
N GLN A 166 -10.17 -6.56 -0.16
CA GLN A 166 -8.83 -6.00 -0.11
C GLN A 166 -8.81 -4.64 -0.82
N ALA A 167 -7.95 -3.73 -0.33
CA ALA A 167 -7.80 -2.40 -0.93
C ALA A 167 -7.29 -2.43 -2.38
N GLU A 168 -6.55 -3.47 -2.74
CA GLU A 168 -6.08 -3.69 -4.11
C GLU A 168 -7.15 -4.44 -4.90
N ASN A 169 -7.76 -3.76 -5.85
CA ASN A 169 -8.78 -4.31 -6.73
C ASN A 169 -8.25 -4.67 -8.13
N GLN A 170 -6.97 -4.46 -8.39
CA GLN A 170 -6.33 -4.77 -9.67
C GLN A 170 -5.22 -5.80 -9.47
N ARG A 171 -5.17 -6.80 -10.36
CA ARG A 171 -4.12 -7.82 -10.35
C ARG A 171 -2.77 -7.29 -10.81
N LEU A 172 -2.77 -6.25 -11.64
CA LEU A 172 -1.58 -5.64 -12.22
C LEU A 172 -1.72 -4.12 -12.12
N GLU A 173 -0.85 -3.51 -11.34
CA GLU A 173 -0.76 -2.06 -11.23
C GLU A 173 0.00 -1.48 -12.43
N CYS A 174 0.98 -2.18 -12.92
CA CYS A 174 1.83 -1.78 -14.04
C CYS A 174 2.29 -2.98 -14.87
N GLY A 175 2.92 -2.71 -16.02
CA GLY A 175 3.45 -3.74 -16.89
C GLY A 175 4.45 -3.18 -17.91
N ILE A 176 4.95 -4.03 -18.78
CA ILE A 176 5.77 -3.65 -19.92
C ILE A 176 4.85 -3.36 -21.11
N MET A 177 5.07 -2.22 -21.76
CA MET A 177 4.46 -1.90 -23.04
C MET A 177 5.47 -2.12 -24.17
N ILE A 178 5.08 -2.88 -25.17
CA ILE A 178 5.89 -3.11 -26.36
C ILE A 178 5.27 -2.32 -27.50
N SER A 179 6.09 -1.50 -28.18
CA SER A 179 5.63 -0.71 -29.32
C SER A 179 5.10 -1.61 -30.43
N SER A 180 3.97 -1.28 -31.00
CA SER A 180 3.43 -1.96 -32.18
C SER A 180 4.38 -1.90 -33.42
N ASN A 181 5.30 -0.92 -33.42
CA ASN A 181 6.31 -0.81 -34.46
C ASN A 181 7.55 -1.68 -34.23
N ALA A 182 7.68 -2.32 -33.07
CA ALA A 182 8.87 -3.11 -32.77
C ALA A 182 9.08 -4.28 -33.74
N LEU A 183 8.00 -4.95 -34.14
CA LEU A 183 8.08 -6.03 -35.15
C LEU A 183 8.62 -5.51 -36.50
N ASN A 184 8.14 -4.36 -36.96
CA ASN A 184 8.60 -3.78 -38.22
C ASN A 184 10.04 -3.28 -38.12
N ALA A 185 10.46 -2.75 -36.98
CA ALA A 185 11.80 -2.21 -36.77
C ALA A 185 12.87 -3.29 -36.62
N LEU A 186 12.53 -4.38 -35.94
CA LEU A 186 13.46 -5.46 -35.61
C LEU A 186 13.45 -6.61 -36.63
N GLY A 187 12.34 -6.81 -37.32
CA GLY A 187 12.05 -8.04 -38.05
C GLY A 187 11.61 -9.18 -37.12
N GLU A 188 11.00 -10.20 -37.70
CA GLU A 188 10.33 -11.27 -36.93
C GLU A 188 11.27 -12.03 -36.00
N ASP A 189 12.46 -12.42 -36.50
CA ASP A 189 13.42 -13.21 -35.70
C ASP A 189 13.91 -12.45 -34.44
N GLU A 190 14.28 -11.20 -34.60
CA GLU A 190 14.76 -10.38 -33.47
C GLU A 190 13.61 -9.98 -32.52
N PHE A 191 12.42 -9.77 -33.06
CA PHE A 191 11.22 -9.55 -32.26
C PHE A 191 10.89 -10.76 -31.40
N ILE A 192 10.96 -11.98 -31.95
CA ILE A 192 10.76 -13.22 -31.20
C ILE A 192 11.80 -13.36 -30.10
N LYS A 193 13.08 -13.07 -30.37
CA LYS A 193 14.13 -13.10 -29.35
C LYS A 193 13.85 -12.11 -28.22
N MET A 194 13.45 -10.89 -28.54
CA MET A 194 13.05 -9.90 -27.57
C MET A 194 11.86 -10.40 -26.72
N MET A 195 10.84 -10.97 -27.34
CA MET A 195 9.67 -11.52 -26.62
C MET A 195 10.05 -12.68 -25.69
N ARG A 196 10.96 -13.55 -26.12
CA ARG A 196 11.49 -14.63 -25.25
C ARG A 196 12.27 -14.10 -24.06
N PHE A 197 13.03 -13.02 -24.26
CA PHE A 197 13.70 -12.33 -23.15
C PHE A 197 12.71 -11.72 -22.17
N VAL A 198 11.66 -11.05 -22.65
CA VAL A 198 10.59 -10.49 -21.82
C VAL A 198 9.86 -11.59 -21.05
N ASP A 199 9.55 -12.69 -21.72
CA ASP A 199 8.91 -13.87 -21.12
C ASP A 199 9.76 -14.45 -19.99
N TRP A 200 11.05 -14.69 -20.24
CA TRP A 200 11.97 -15.14 -19.22
C TRP A 200 12.05 -14.16 -18.04
N LEU A 201 12.20 -12.87 -18.33
CA LEU A 201 12.39 -11.83 -17.32
C LEU A 201 11.17 -11.67 -16.39
N TRP A 202 9.95 -11.82 -16.92
CA TRP A 202 8.71 -11.54 -16.19
C TRP A 202 7.98 -12.78 -15.67
N TYR A 203 8.23 -13.93 -16.25
CA TYR A 203 7.45 -15.14 -15.96
C TYR A 203 8.29 -16.34 -15.53
N SER A 204 9.64 -16.29 -15.59
CA SER A 204 10.47 -17.34 -15.02
C SER A 204 10.87 -17.02 -13.58
N ASP A 205 10.94 -18.05 -12.75
CA ASP A 205 11.43 -17.91 -11.38
C ASP A 205 12.88 -17.43 -11.34
N GLU A 206 13.71 -17.86 -12.30
CA GLU A 206 15.10 -17.42 -12.44
C GLU A 206 15.20 -15.90 -12.72
N GLY A 207 14.47 -15.41 -13.74
CA GLY A 207 14.46 -13.99 -14.11
C GLY A 207 13.91 -13.10 -12.99
N LEU A 208 12.83 -13.53 -12.34
CA LEU A 208 12.22 -12.82 -11.23
C LEU A 208 13.10 -12.84 -9.96
N THR A 209 13.78 -13.95 -9.68
CA THR A 209 14.74 -14.04 -8.57
C THR A 209 15.92 -13.11 -8.81
N LEU A 210 16.49 -13.15 -10.02
CA LEU A 210 17.58 -12.25 -10.40
C LEU A 210 17.16 -10.77 -10.25
N THR A 211 16.01 -10.39 -10.79
CA THR A 211 15.56 -8.99 -10.74
C THR A 211 15.18 -8.53 -9.33
N LYS A 212 14.72 -9.42 -8.46
CA LYS A 212 14.34 -9.13 -7.09
C LYS A 212 15.52 -9.10 -6.13
N TRP A 213 16.38 -10.11 -6.20
CA TRP A 213 17.43 -10.35 -5.21
C TRP A 213 18.85 -10.14 -5.73
N GLY A 214 19.05 -10.10 -7.05
CA GLY A 214 20.36 -10.03 -7.68
C GLY A 214 21.00 -11.42 -7.85
N LYS A 215 22.27 -11.56 -7.50
CA LYS A 215 23.04 -12.78 -7.71
C LYS A 215 23.26 -13.53 -6.40
N GLU A 216 22.90 -14.81 -6.40
CA GLU A 216 23.15 -15.70 -5.26
C GLU A 216 24.64 -15.81 -4.96
N GLY A 217 24.99 -15.76 -3.67
CA GLY A 217 26.36 -15.76 -3.19
C GLY A 217 27.07 -14.42 -3.29
N GLU A 218 26.50 -13.42 -3.97
CA GLU A 218 27.01 -12.05 -4.06
C GLU A 218 26.10 -11.09 -3.27
N THR A 219 24.89 -10.88 -3.72
CA THR A 219 23.94 -9.94 -3.11
C THR A 219 22.98 -10.58 -2.12
N TYR A 220 22.74 -11.87 -2.25
CA TYR A 220 21.89 -12.62 -1.33
C TYR A 220 22.35 -14.07 -1.17
N THR A 221 21.84 -14.75 -0.15
CA THR A 221 21.97 -16.17 0.11
C THR A 221 20.63 -16.79 0.42
N VAL A 222 20.48 -18.09 0.16
CA VAL A 222 19.29 -18.87 0.54
C VAL A 222 19.72 -19.94 1.55
N THR A 223 19.06 -19.95 2.71
CA THR A 223 19.28 -20.97 3.76
C THR A 223 17.94 -21.54 4.16
N ASP A 224 17.77 -22.84 4.00
CA ASP A 224 16.51 -23.55 4.29
C ASP A 224 15.28 -22.91 3.62
N GLY A 225 15.44 -22.42 2.37
CA GLY A 225 14.41 -21.73 1.61
C GLY A 225 14.19 -20.27 1.99
N ALA A 226 14.87 -19.73 2.99
CA ALA A 226 14.79 -18.34 3.37
C ALA A 226 15.85 -17.50 2.66
N TYR A 227 15.39 -16.43 2.00
CA TYR A 227 16.24 -15.45 1.32
C TYR A 227 16.75 -14.40 2.33
N SER A 228 18.05 -14.12 2.28
CA SER A 228 18.68 -13.10 3.13
C SER A 228 19.70 -12.29 2.33
N LEU A 229 19.75 -10.98 2.53
CA LEU A 229 20.79 -10.17 1.93
C LEU A 229 22.14 -10.50 2.53
N THR A 230 23.16 -10.55 1.68
CA THR A 230 24.56 -10.67 2.10
C THR A 230 24.95 -9.43 2.92
N PRO A 231 25.77 -9.56 3.99
CA PRO A 231 26.27 -8.40 4.72
C PRO A 231 26.92 -7.35 3.81
N GLY A 232 26.61 -6.09 4.02
CA GLY A 232 27.07 -4.98 3.17
C GLY A 232 26.05 -4.57 2.11
N TYR A 233 24.93 -5.28 1.99
CA TYR A 233 23.81 -4.90 1.12
C TYR A 233 22.56 -4.60 1.92
N TYR A 234 21.77 -3.67 1.40
CA TYR A 234 20.41 -3.42 1.87
C TYR A 234 19.48 -3.17 0.66
N CYS A 235 18.19 -3.14 0.88
CA CYS A 235 17.24 -2.79 -0.15
C CYS A 235 16.09 -1.98 0.43
N LYS A 236 16.13 -0.68 0.23
CA LYS A 236 15.08 0.24 0.63
C LYS A 236 13.73 -0.11 0.00
N GLY A 237 13.74 -0.49 -1.28
CA GLY A 237 12.53 -0.86 -2.00
C GLY A 237 11.85 -2.12 -1.48
N LEU A 238 12.57 -3.06 -0.87
CA LEU A 238 12.04 -4.26 -0.22
C LEU A 238 11.86 -4.07 1.29
N SER A 239 12.28 -2.96 1.84
CA SER A 239 12.29 -2.69 3.30
C SER A 239 13.05 -3.77 4.09
N ILE A 240 14.19 -4.24 3.57
CA ILE A 240 15.06 -5.20 4.21
C ILE A 240 16.49 -4.69 4.31
N GLY A 241 17.18 -5.17 5.35
CA GLY A 241 18.48 -4.68 5.73
C GLY A 241 18.40 -3.39 6.55
N GLN A 242 19.53 -3.00 7.13
CA GLN A 242 19.64 -1.73 7.82
C GLN A 242 20.32 -0.72 6.89
N THR A 243 19.77 0.45 6.77
CA THR A 243 20.40 1.54 6.04
C THR A 243 21.59 2.07 6.84
N SER A 244 22.79 2.01 6.25
CA SER A 244 23.98 2.71 6.74
C SER A 244 24.76 3.22 5.53
N ASP A 245 25.57 4.26 5.73
CA ASP A 245 26.38 4.87 4.66
C ASP A 245 27.42 3.90 4.07
N ASP A 246 27.68 2.78 4.76
CA ASP A 246 28.65 1.77 4.34
C ASP A 246 28.00 0.61 3.55
N GLN A 247 26.68 0.64 3.30
CA GLN A 247 25.95 -0.42 2.61
C GLN A 247 25.58 0.00 1.18
N VAL A 248 25.55 -0.99 0.30
CA VAL A 248 25.15 -0.84 -1.10
C VAL A 248 23.64 -1.08 -1.23
N ASP A 249 22.89 -0.14 -1.76
CA ASP A 249 21.46 -0.32 -2.06
C ASP A 249 21.29 -1.10 -3.35
N LEU A 250 20.60 -2.25 -3.26
CA LEU A 250 20.32 -3.08 -4.42
C LEU A 250 19.58 -2.34 -5.53
N ARG A 251 18.70 -1.42 -5.17
CA ARG A 251 17.87 -0.68 -6.13
C ARG A 251 18.60 0.52 -6.73
N GLU A 252 19.17 1.36 -5.87
CA GLU A 252 19.72 2.65 -6.29
C GLU A 252 21.07 2.50 -6.99
N GLU A 253 21.90 1.53 -6.56
CA GLU A 253 23.24 1.36 -7.08
C GLU A 253 23.37 0.21 -8.08
N LEU A 254 22.60 -0.86 -7.93
CA LEU A 254 22.72 -2.07 -8.76
C LEU A 254 21.52 -2.29 -9.69
N GLY A 255 20.41 -1.58 -9.50
CA GLY A 255 19.22 -1.70 -10.34
C GLY A 255 18.36 -2.94 -10.09
N TYR A 256 18.60 -3.70 -9.02
CA TYR A 256 17.74 -4.79 -8.59
C TYR A 256 16.54 -4.28 -7.78
N ALA A 257 15.56 -5.12 -7.52
CA ALA A 257 14.37 -4.82 -6.72
C ALA A 257 13.62 -3.56 -7.18
N CYS A 258 13.64 -3.25 -8.47
CA CYS A 258 13.00 -2.07 -9.05
C CYS A 258 11.59 -2.36 -9.55
N GLY A 259 10.72 -1.35 -9.43
CA GLY A 259 9.39 -1.37 -10.04
C GLY A 259 8.59 -2.63 -9.67
N ASN A 260 7.90 -3.18 -10.66
CA ASN A 260 6.99 -4.29 -10.44
C ASN A 260 7.65 -5.64 -10.24
N PHE A 261 8.91 -5.81 -10.61
CA PHE A 261 9.66 -7.03 -10.31
C PHE A 261 9.69 -7.33 -8.81
N MET A 262 9.64 -6.29 -7.98
CA MET A 262 9.56 -6.44 -6.53
C MET A 262 8.30 -7.19 -6.07
N TYR A 263 7.20 -7.05 -6.81
CA TYR A 263 5.89 -7.61 -6.48
C TYR A 263 5.48 -8.78 -7.39
N SER A 264 6.39 -9.28 -8.23
CA SER A 264 6.15 -10.36 -9.18
C SER A 264 6.67 -11.70 -8.66
N GLY A 265 6.18 -12.78 -9.27
CA GLY A 265 6.60 -14.15 -9.00
C GLY A 265 5.49 -15.02 -8.43
N ASN A 266 5.82 -16.28 -8.18
CA ASN A 266 4.98 -17.21 -7.43
C ASN A 266 4.85 -16.77 -5.95
N THR A 267 3.98 -17.43 -5.20
CA THR A 267 3.72 -17.05 -3.79
C THR A 267 4.99 -17.09 -2.93
N GLU A 268 5.86 -18.08 -3.12
CA GLU A 268 7.11 -18.23 -2.38
C GLU A 268 8.05 -17.05 -2.67
N LEU A 269 8.27 -16.75 -3.94
CA LEU A 269 9.12 -15.63 -4.36
C LEU A 269 8.50 -14.27 -3.97
N LEU A 270 7.18 -14.13 -4.07
CA LEU A 270 6.47 -12.92 -3.67
C LEU A 270 6.63 -12.63 -2.18
N THR A 271 6.61 -13.67 -1.34
CA THR A 271 6.74 -13.55 0.11
C THR A 271 8.18 -13.69 0.63
N SER A 272 9.15 -14.02 -0.25
CA SER A 272 10.55 -14.28 0.12
C SER A 272 11.23 -13.15 0.89
N ASN A 273 10.80 -11.91 0.65
CA ASN A 273 11.32 -10.70 1.31
C ASN A 273 10.47 -10.22 2.49
N LEU A 274 9.53 -11.02 2.97
CA LEU A 274 8.73 -10.70 4.15
C LEU A 274 9.39 -11.28 5.40
N PRO A 275 9.70 -10.46 6.42
CA PRO A 275 10.04 -10.99 7.73
C PRO A 275 8.85 -11.77 8.31
N GLU A 276 9.12 -12.70 9.23
CA GLU A 276 8.13 -13.63 9.77
C GLU A 276 6.88 -12.92 10.33
N ASN A 277 7.08 -11.86 11.09
CA ASN A 277 5.98 -11.07 11.66
C ASN A 277 5.09 -10.39 10.60
N LEU A 278 5.62 -10.15 9.39
CA LEU A 278 4.83 -9.65 8.26
C LEU A 278 4.11 -10.76 7.51
N ARG A 279 4.74 -11.95 7.38
CA ARG A 279 4.07 -13.10 6.77
C ARG A 279 2.79 -13.43 7.50
N ASP A 280 2.84 -13.56 8.83
CA ASP A 280 1.66 -13.80 9.66
C ASP A 280 0.55 -12.75 9.45
N PHE A 281 0.92 -11.48 9.33
CA PHE A 281 -0.05 -10.42 9.02
C PHE A 281 -0.69 -10.60 7.63
N TYR A 282 0.10 -10.90 6.59
CA TYR A 282 -0.42 -11.09 5.24
C TYR A 282 -1.21 -12.38 5.09
N ASP A 283 -0.83 -13.44 5.78
CA ASP A 283 -1.58 -14.69 5.81
C ASP A 283 -2.97 -14.46 6.43
N ARG A 284 -3.04 -13.75 7.56
CA ARG A 284 -4.33 -13.33 8.15
C ARG A 284 -5.12 -12.42 7.23
N HIS A 285 -4.45 -11.47 6.56
CA HIS A 285 -5.12 -10.60 5.60
C HIS A 285 -5.73 -11.40 4.45
N GLY A 286 -4.98 -12.34 3.87
CA GLY A 286 -5.50 -13.23 2.81
C GLY A 286 -6.60 -14.18 3.28
N GLN A 287 -6.61 -14.55 4.57
CA GLN A 287 -7.65 -15.39 5.16
C GLN A 287 -8.97 -14.63 5.39
N TYR A 288 -8.90 -13.35 5.74
CA TYR A 288 -10.06 -12.56 6.17
C TYR A 288 -10.49 -11.48 5.17
N ARG A 289 -9.84 -11.38 4.03
CA ARG A 289 -10.17 -10.37 3.00
C ARG A 289 -10.24 -11.01 1.62
N GLN A 290 -11.26 -10.64 0.88
CA GLN A 290 -11.51 -11.14 -0.47
C GLN A 290 -10.93 -10.21 -1.53
N LEU A 291 -10.65 -10.76 -2.70
CA LEU A 291 -10.36 -9.96 -3.89
C LEU A 291 -11.67 -9.51 -4.51
N ARG A 292 -11.75 -8.21 -4.81
CA ARG A 292 -12.87 -7.66 -5.57
C ARG A 292 -12.88 -8.23 -6.99
N THR A 293 -14.07 -8.43 -7.54
CA THR A 293 -14.22 -8.77 -8.97
C THR A 293 -13.59 -7.65 -9.82
N PRO A 294 -12.66 -7.98 -10.73
CA PRO A 294 -12.02 -6.98 -11.57
C PRO A 294 -13.05 -6.25 -12.43
N GLU A 295 -12.95 -4.93 -12.49
CA GLU A 295 -13.74 -4.14 -13.43
C GLU A 295 -13.36 -4.49 -14.87
N PRO A 296 -14.32 -4.48 -15.81
CA PRO A 296 -13.99 -4.57 -17.22
C PRO A 296 -13.06 -3.42 -17.62
N ALA A 297 -12.01 -3.72 -18.39
CA ALA A 297 -11.10 -2.70 -18.88
C ALA A 297 -11.84 -1.78 -19.86
N GLY A 298 -12.28 -0.62 -19.38
CA GLY A 298 -12.96 0.41 -20.16
C GLY A 298 -12.02 1.59 -20.43
N ASN A 299 -11.69 1.85 -21.69
CA ASN A 299 -11.10 3.11 -22.09
C ASN A 299 -12.17 3.99 -22.74
N PRO A 300 -12.88 4.85 -21.98
CA PRO A 300 -13.88 5.71 -22.56
C PRO A 300 -13.24 6.62 -23.62
N THR A 301 -13.85 6.68 -24.78
CA THR A 301 -13.41 7.57 -25.85
C THR A 301 -13.55 9.04 -25.43
N LYS A 302 -12.85 9.96 -26.12
CA LYS A 302 -13.00 11.42 -25.87
C LYS A 302 -14.45 11.92 -25.94
N LYS A 303 -15.34 11.20 -26.62
CA LYS A 303 -16.78 11.52 -26.69
C LYS A 303 -17.58 10.98 -25.49
N GLN A 304 -17.03 10.03 -24.74
CA GLN A 304 -17.66 9.42 -23.58
C GLN A 304 -17.13 10.00 -22.27
N LYS A 305 -16.07 10.83 -22.35
CA LYS A 305 -15.59 11.70 -21.27
C LYS A 305 -16.28 13.06 -21.35
#